data_c861af39118d976a00df9e1838ab099b
#
_entry.id   c861af39118d976a00df9e1838ab099b
#
_cell.length_a   1.000
_cell.length_b   1.000
_cell.length_c   1.000
_cell.angle_alpha   90.00
_cell.angle_beta   90.00
_cell.angle_gamma   90.00
#
_symmetry.space_group_name_H-M   'P 1'
#
loop_
_entity.id
_entity.type
_entity.pdbx_description
1 polymer ?
#
loop_
_entity_poly.entity_id
_entity_poly.type
_entity_poly.pdbx_seq_one_letter_code
_entity_poly.pdbx_strand_id
1 'polypeptide(L)'
;MLGFEPFFMELIGGIEESLAAEGRSLLLHVVPDHDAEIRTYRRWGEGKLVDAVVVVNIALEDARLEVLGELGIPTVIVGGPSPNLPFANVWIDNAQAMRTAVTHLVGLGHRRLARVSGPRHLAHTQARTDAFMGECARLGAHGAVVEGDYGEESGTRATRALLGRGSPPSAIIYDNDVMAVAGLGVAHEMDVAVPERLSLLAWDDSALCRLSHPALSAMSLDVHAMGVQVADCVLNLLASGTVRSYTAPLPRLVARGTTTTAPTADG
;
A
#
# COMPACT_ATOMS: atom_id res chain seq x y z
N MET A 1 -12.36 4.46 8.19
CA MET A 1 -11.66 5.51 8.97
C MET A 1 -10.24 5.55 8.42
N LEU A 2 -9.78 6.69 7.86
CA LEU A 2 -8.36 6.86 7.58
C LEU A 2 -7.67 6.87 8.95
N GLY A 3 -7.03 5.75 9.33
CA GLY A 3 -6.03 5.79 10.37
C GLY A 3 -4.95 6.79 9.95
N PHE A 4 -4.26 7.40 10.90
CA PHE A 4 -3.09 8.23 10.60
C PHE A 4 -1.92 7.33 10.17
N GLU A 5 -2.09 6.65 9.00
CA GLU A 5 -1.02 5.84 8.45
C GLU A 5 0.13 6.75 8.02
N PRO A 6 1.37 6.43 8.37
CA PRO A 6 2.55 7.21 7.98
C PRO A 6 2.60 7.50 6.46
N PHE A 7 2.14 6.57 5.64
CA PHE A 7 2.03 6.71 4.20
C PHE A 7 1.28 7.97 3.78
N PHE A 8 0.09 8.23 4.35
CA PHE A 8 -0.70 9.40 3.97
C PHE A 8 -0.06 10.72 4.42
N MET A 9 0.62 10.72 5.57
CA MET A 9 1.30 11.94 6.05
C MET A 9 2.47 12.32 5.15
N GLU A 10 3.26 11.35 4.69
CA GLU A 10 4.34 11.57 3.73
C GLU A 10 3.81 12.00 2.36
N LEU A 11 2.73 11.38 1.87
CA LEU A 11 2.07 11.75 0.62
C LEU A 11 1.57 13.19 0.66
N ILE A 12 0.86 13.57 1.73
CA ILE A 12 0.33 14.92 1.95
C ILE A 12 1.49 15.92 2.01
N GLY A 13 2.57 15.60 2.72
CA GLY A 13 3.74 16.47 2.82
C GLY A 13 4.34 16.79 1.45
N GLY A 14 4.51 15.78 0.59
CA GLY A 14 5.03 16.00 -0.77
C GLY A 14 4.06 16.79 -1.67
N ILE A 15 2.74 16.55 -1.53
CA ILE A 15 1.73 17.32 -2.26
C ILE A 15 1.76 18.79 -1.83
N GLU A 16 1.73 19.06 -0.53
CA GLU A 16 1.72 20.44 0.02
C GLU A 16 2.98 21.21 -0.37
N GLU A 17 4.17 20.58 -0.34
CA GLU A 17 5.42 21.22 -0.73
C GLU A 17 5.34 21.80 -2.15
N SER A 18 4.87 21.00 -3.11
CA SER A 18 4.75 21.45 -4.51
C SER A 18 3.62 22.48 -4.70
N LEU A 19 2.45 22.27 -4.07
CA LEU A 19 1.31 23.18 -4.22
C LEU A 19 1.59 24.55 -3.59
N ALA A 20 2.24 24.58 -2.43
CA ALA A 20 2.60 25.83 -1.75
C ALA A 20 3.53 26.72 -2.58
N ALA A 21 4.46 26.11 -3.34
CA ALA A 21 5.34 26.85 -4.26
C ALA A 21 4.57 27.59 -5.37
N GLU A 22 3.38 27.09 -5.73
CA GLU A 22 2.48 27.68 -6.73
C GLU A 22 1.34 28.50 -6.10
N GLY A 23 1.42 28.80 -4.79
CA GLY A 23 0.41 29.57 -4.05
C GLY A 23 -0.94 28.85 -3.92
N ARG A 24 -0.95 27.53 -3.97
CA ARG A 24 -2.13 26.67 -3.81
C ARG A 24 -2.06 25.92 -2.49
N SER A 25 -3.18 25.33 -2.06
CA SER A 25 -3.28 24.58 -0.82
C SER A 25 -4.04 23.28 -1.02
N LEU A 26 -3.71 22.26 -0.22
CA LEU A 26 -4.46 21.02 -0.12
C LEU A 26 -5.56 21.13 0.94
N LEU A 27 -6.79 20.81 0.58
CA LEU A 27 -7.91 20.66 1.51
C LEU A 27 -8.10 19.18 1.84
N LEU A 28 -7.79 18.78 3.07
CA LEU A 28 -8.12 17.45 3.56
C LEU A 28 -9.50 17.44 4.20
N HIS A 29 -10.40 16.63 3.68
CA HIS A 29 -11.74 16.45 4.24
C HIS A 29 -11.96 15.01 4.65
N VAL A 30 -12.05 14.77 5.95
CA VAL A 30 -12.28 13.44 6.51
C VAL A 30 -13.76 13.13 6.54
N VAL A 31 -14.15 12.01 5.96
CA VAL A 31 -15.54 11.55 5.87
C VAL A 31 -15.70 10.16 6.51
N PRO A 32 -16.88 9.82 7.04
CA PRO A 32 -17.09 8.54 7.72
C PRO A 32 -17.20 7.34 6.76
N ASP A 33 -17.67 7.56 5.53
CA ASP A 33 -17.99 6.51 4.58
C ASP A 33 -17.99 7.04 3.12
N HIS A 34 -18.07 6.11 2.16
CA HIS A 34 -18.11 6.42 0.72
C HIS A 34 -19.30 7.28 0.31
N ASP A 35 -20.47 7.10 0.92
CA ASP A 35 -21.64 7.93 0.59
C ASP A 35 -21.44 9.37 1.00
N ALA A 36 -20.82 9.60 2.16
CA ALA A 36 -20.44 10.95 2.62
C ALA A 36 -19.37 11.56 1.71
N GLU A 37 -18.44 10.75 1.19
CA GLU A 37 -17.42 11.19 0.23
C GLU A 37 -18.08 11.66 -1.08
N ILE A 38 -18.99 10.87 -1.66
CA ILE A 38 -19.75 11.21 -2.87
C ILE A 38 -20.58 12.50 -2.66
N ARG A 39 -21.27 12.62 -1.52
CA ARG A 39 -21.99 13.86 -1.19
C ARG A 39 -21.07 15.06 -1.11
N THR A 40 -19.85 14.88 -0.64
CA THR A 40 -18.85 15.95 -0.57
C THR A 40 -18.38 16.36 -1.97
N TYR A 41 -18.13 15.41 -2.87
CA TYR A 41 -17.79 15.73 -4.26
C TYR A 41 -18.87 16.51 -4.98
N ARG A 42 -20.14 16.14 -4.82
CA ARG A 42 -21.30 16.88 -5.38
C ARG A 42 -21.31 18.31 -4.86
N ARG A 43 -21.20 18.51 -3.55
CA ARG A 43 -21.15 19.84 -2.93
C ARG A 43 -19.96 20.67 -3.46
N TRP A 44 -18.80 20.06 -3.62
CA TRP A 44 -17.62 20.75 -4.12
C TRP A 44 -17.76 21.15 -5.59
N GLY A 45 -18.30 20.27 -6.43
CA GLY A 45 -18.54 20.54 -7.85
C GLY A 45 -19.58 21.63 -8.07
N GLU A 46 -20.74 21.53 -7.41
CA GLU A 46 -21.82 22.53 -7.49
C GLU A 46 -21.37 23.90 -6.97
N GLY A 47 -20.64 23.93 -5.86
CA GLY A 47 -20.14 25.14 -5.23
C GLY A 47 -18.84 25.68 -5.81
N LYS A 48 -18.19 24.97 -6.73
CA LYS A 48 -16.83 25.29 -7.26
C LYS A 48 -15.83 25.58 -6.14
N LEU A 49 -15.86 24.71 -5.10
CA LEU A 49 -15.08 24.93 -3.88
C LEU A 49 -13.64 24.42 -3.99
N VAL A 50 -13.36 23.58 -4.98
CA VAL A 50 -12.03 23.03 -5.27
C VAL A 50 -11.75 23.08 -6.76
N ASP A 51 -10.47 23.24 -7.13
CA ASP A 51 -10.03 23.26 -8.52
C ASP A 51 -9.82 21.84 -9.06
N ALA A 52 -9.41 20.90 -8.20
CA ALA A 52 -9.20 19.52 -8.54
C ALA A 52 -9.43 18.61 -7.33
N VAL A 53 -9.55 17.30 -7.57
CA VAL A 53 -9.65 16.27 -6.53
C VAL A 53 -8.53 15.24 -6.73
N VAL A 54 -7.88 14.84 -5.63
CA VAL A 54 -6.96 13.70 -5.59
C VAL A 54 -7.66 12.54 -4.93
N VAL A 55 -7.76 11.41 -5.63
CA VAL A 55 -8.43 10.20 -5.15
C VAL A 55 -7.40 9.11 -4.87
N VAL A 56 -7.40 8.59 -3.66
CA VAL A 56 -6.56 7.48 -3.22
C VAL A 56 -7.41 6.23 -2.96
N ASN A 57 -6.77 5.09 -2.77
CA ASN A 57 -7.44 3.83 -2.40
C ASN A 57 -8.61 3.49 -3.35
N ILE A 58 -8.31 3.42 -4.64
CA ILE A 58 -9.29 3.08 -5.67
C ILE A 58 -9.80 1.65 -5.47
N ALA A 59 -11.14 1.51 -5.43
CA ALA A 59 -11.80 0.21 -5.44
C ALA A 59 -11.83 -0.40 -6.86
N LEU A 60 -12.09 -1.71 -6.95
CA LEU A 60 -12.23 -2.40 -8.24
C LEU A 60 -13.42 -1.87 -9.05
N GLU A 61 -14.53 -1.59 -8.37
CA GLU A 61 -15.71 -0.90 -8.91
C GLU A 61 -15.92 0.35 -8.07
N ASP A 62 -15.41 1.48 -8.54
CA ASP A 62 -15.35 2.71 -7.76
C ASP A 62 -16.34 3.76 -8.24
N ALA A 63 -17.48 3.83 -7.57
CA ALA A 63 -18.55 4.79 -7.89
C ALA A 63 -18.10 6.26 -7.78
N ARG A 64 -17.01 6.56 -7.06
CA ARG A 64 -16.46 7.92 -6.97
C ARG A 64 -16.01 8.43 -8.32
N LEU A 65 -15.42 7.55 -9.16
CA LEU A 65 -14.91 7.93 -10.47
C LEU A 65 -16.03 8.29 -11.45
N GLU A 66 -17.15 7.57 -11.38
CA GLU A 66 -18.35 7.89 -12.17
C GLU A 66 -18.87 9.30 -11.81
N VAL A 67 -19.07 9.55 -10.52
CA VAL A 67 -19.56 10.84 -10.02
C VAL A 67 -18.61 11.99 -10.36
N LEU A 68 -17.29 11.80 -10.19
CA LEU A 68 -16.30 12.83 -10.53
C LEU A 68 -16.26 13.12 -12.03
N GLY A 69 -16.46 12.09 -12.87
CA GLY A 69 -16.60 12.23 -14.32
C GLY A 69 -17.86 13.02 -14.70
N GLU A 70 -19.02 12.74 -14.08
CA GLU A 70 -20.28 13.47 -14.29
C GLU A 70 -20.16 14.95 -13.88
N LEU A 71 -19.49 15.22 -12.76
CA LEU A 71 -19.28 16.59 -12.27
C LEU A 71 -18.24 17.38 -13.07
N GLY A 72 -17.44 16.70 -13.89
CA GLY A 72 -16.38 17.34 -14.68
C GLY A 72 -15.28 17.96 -13.81
N ILE A 73 -15.09 17.49 -12.58
CA ILE A 73 -14.03 17.99 -11.70
C ILE A 73 -12.69 17.40 -12.15
N PRO A 74 -11.65 18.22 -12.42
CA PRO A 74 -10.31 17.73 -12.68
C PRO A 74 -9.87 16.76 -11.59
N THR A 75 -9.55 15.52 -11.96
CA THR A 75 -9.29 14.45 -10.99
C THR A 75 -7.96 13.77 -11.28
N VAL A 76 -7.16 13.57 -10.24
CA VAL A 76 -5.92 12.77 -10.25
C VAL A 76 -6.09 11.56 -9.35
N ILE A 77 -5.82 10.39 -9.90
CA ILE A 77 -5.86 9.11 -9.17
C ILE A 77 -4.46 8.75 -8.70
N VAL A 78 -4.34 8.28 -7.47
CA VAL A 78 -3.07 7.75 -6.93
C VAL A 78 -3.16 6.23 -6.78
N GLY A 79 -2.21 5.53 -7.38
CA GLY A 79 -2.14 4.07 -7.30
C GLY A 79 -3.29 3.36 -8.01
N GLY A 80 -3.82 3.94 -9.09
CA GLY A 80 -4.90 3.33 -9.86
C GLY A 80 -4.55 1.94 -10.39
N PRO A 81 -5.56 1.16 -10.79
CA PRO A 81 -5.39 -0.23 -11.21
C PRO A 81 -4.65 -0.38 -12.55
N SER A 82 -4.58 0.68 -13.33
CA SER A 82 -4.02 0.67 -14.69
C SER A 82 -3.50 2.07 -15.06
N PRO A 83 -2.43 2.16 -15.87
CA PRO A 83 -2.02 3.44 -16.45
C PRO A 83 -3.03 4.00 -17.47
N ASN A 84 -3.98 3.19 -17.96
CA ASN A 84 -4.93 3.54 -19.03
C ASN A 84 -6.32 3.93 -18.50
N LEU A 85 -6.37 4.75 -17.47
CA LEU A 85 -7.63 5.29 -16.95
C LEU A 85 -8.03 6.57 -17.70
N PRO A 86 -9.34 6.90 -17.77
CA PRO A 86 -9.81 8.15 -18.36
C PRO A 86 -9.54 9.38 -17.45
N PHE A 87 -8.79 9.22 -16.39
CA PHE A 87 -8.37 10.24 -15.44
C PHE A 87 -6.85 10.36 -15.43
N ALA A 88 -6.34 11.52 -15.07
CA ALA A 88 -4.92 11.70 -14.77
C ALA A 88 -4.55 10.78 -13.59
N ASN A 89 -3.37 10.15 -13.66
CA ASN A 89 -3.06 9.06 -12.75
C ASN A 89 -1.56 9.01 -12.43
N VAL A 90 -1.22 8.81 -11.17
CA VAL A 90 0.12 8.43 -10.73
C VAL A 90 0.07 6.93 -10.41
N TRP A 91 0.49 6.10 -11.36
CA TRP A 91 0.37 4.65 -11.29
C TRP A 91 1.59 4.00 -10.65
N ILE A 92 1.36 2.96 -9.85
CA ILE A 92 2.39 2.15 -9.20
C ILE A 92 2.27 0.71 -9.69
N ASP A 93 3.36 0.10 -10.17
CA ASP A 93 3.38 -1.33 -10.51
C ASP A 93 3.44 -2.21 -9.25
N ASN A 94 2.30 -2.30 -8.56
CA ASN A 94 2.13 -3.12 -7.38
C ASN A 94 2.38 -4.61 -7.64
N ALA A 95 2.04 -5.08 -8.84
CA ALA A 95 2.23 -6.47 -9.22
C ALA A 95 3.72 -6.81 -9.36
N GLN A 96 4.50 -5.95 -10.02
CA GLN A 96 5.95 -6.16 -10.16
C GLN A 96 6.66 -6.06 -8.81
N ALA A 97 6.28 -5.09 -7.97
CA ALA A 97 6.85 -4.96 -6.63
C ALA A 97 6.58 -6.22 -5.78
N MET A 98 5.35 -6.77 -5.83
CA MET A 98 5.01 -8.00 -5.12
C MET A 98 5.78 -9.23 -5.66
N ARG A 99 5.94 -9.35 -6.98
CA ARG A 99 6.80 -10.41 -7.56
C ARG A 99 8.23 -10.32 -7.04
N THR A 100 8.78 -9.11 -6.93
CA THR A 100 10.12 -8.89 -6.37
C THR A 100 10.21 -9.36 -4.92
N ALA A 101 9.21 -9.03 -4.08
CA ALA A 101 9.14 -9.45 -2.69
C ALA A 101 9.10 -10.98 -2.53
N VAL A 102 8.25 -11.65 -3.30
CA VAL A 102 8.12 -13.11 -3.29
C VAL A 102 9.41 -13.78 -3.80
N THR A 103 9.96 -13.29 -4.91
CA THR A 103 11.22 -13.83 -5.48
C THR A 103 12.37 -13.73 -4.47
N HIS A 104 12.47 -12.63 -3.72
CA HIS A 104 13.46 -12.48 -2.67
C HIS A 104 13.31 -13.56 -1.59
N LEU A 105 12.11 -13.71 -1.01
CA LEU A 105 11.87 -14.67 0.07
C LEU A 105 12.06 -16.12 -0.41
N VAL A 106 11.60 -16.46 -1.61
CA VAL A 106 11.82 -17.79 -2.19
C VAL A 106 13.31 -18.02 -2.49
N GLY A 107 14.04 -16.99 -2.91
CA GLY A 107 15.50 -17.03 -3.08
C GLY A 107 16.26 -17.28 -1.78
N LEU A 108 15.72 -16.84 -0.64
CA LEU A 108 16.23 -17.19 0.71
C LEU A 108 15.83 -18.61 1.17
N GLY A 109 15.13 -19.37 0.35
CA GLY A 109 14.74 -20.76 0.62
C GLY A 109 13.35 -20.93 1.22
N HIS A 110 12.60 -19.85 1.49
CA HIS A 110 11.24 -19.98 2.02
C HIS A 110 10.31 -20.66 1.01
N ARG A 111 9.50 -21.61 1.46
CA ARG A 111 8.54 -22.38 0.63
C ARG A 111 7.12 -22.30 1.15
N ARG A 112 6.91 -21.85 2.38
CA ARG A 112 5.59 -21.55 2.94
C ARG A 112 5.56 -20.06 3.27
N LEU A 113 4.91 -19.28 2.39
CA LEU A 113 4.76 -17.83 2.52
C LEU A 113 3.32 -17.50 2.89
N ALA A 114 3.14 -16.46 3.68
CA ALA A 114 1.84 -15.85 3.88
C ALA A 114 1.90 -14.36 3.55
N ARG A 115 0.74 -13.78 3.28
CA ARG A 115 0.57 -12.34 3.16
C ARG A 115 -0.61 -11.90 4.01
N VAL A 116 -0.41 -10.85 4.80
CA VAL A 116 -1.48 -10.11 5.47
C VAL A 116 -1.77 -8.91 4.59
N SER A 117 -2.88 -8.99 3.87
CA SER A 117 -3.25 -7.98 2.86
C SER A 117 -4.02 -6.82 3.47
N GLY A 118 -4.15 -5.73 2.72
CA GLY A 118 -5.20 -4.74 2.93
C GLY A 118 -6.57 -5.27 2.51
N PRO A 119 -7.62 -4.40 2.55
CA PRO A 119 -8.99 -4.74 2.12
C PRO A 119 -9.04 -5.21 0.68
N ARG A 120 -9.70 -6.34 0.41
CA ARG A 120 -9.71 -7.00 -0.90
C ARG A 120 -10.41 -6.21 -2.00
N HIS A 121 -11.32 -5.30 -1.64
CA HIS A 121 -12.02 -4.46 -2.62
C HIS A 121 -11.13 -3.39 -3.27
N LEU A 122 -9.95 -3.12 -2.71
CA LEU A 122 -9.01 -2.16 -3.25
C LEU A 122 -8.22 -2.74 -4.43
N ALA A 123 -8.12 -1.98 -5.50
CA ALA A 123 -7.48 -2.42 -6.74
C ALA A 123 -6.00 -2.80 -6.57
N HIS A 124 -5.24 -2.03 -5.80
CA HIS A 124 -3.85 -2.35 -5.52
C HIS A 124 -3.69 -3.61 -4.65
N THR A 125 -4.62 -3.85 -3.70
CA THR A 125 -4.64 -5.08 -2.90
C THR A 125 -4.89 -6.30 -3.78
N GLN A 126 -5.83 -6.21 -4.72
CA GLN A 126 -6.10 -7.29 -5.67
C GLN A 126 -4.89 -7.56 -6.58
N ALA A 127 -4.30 -6.51 -7.16
CA ALA A 127 -3.09 -6.65 -8.00
C ALA A 127 -1.93 -7.32 -7.26
N ARG A 128 -1.70 -6.95 -5.99
CA ARG A 128 -0.71 -7.61 -5.12
C ARG A 128 -1.09 -9.06 -4.82
N THR A 129 -2.39 -9.35 -4.62
CA THR A 129 -2.87 -10.72 -4.34
C THR A 129 -2.61 -11.65 -5.51
N ASP A 130 -2.98 -11.22 -6.71
CA ASP A 130 -2.81 -12.01 -7.94
C ASP A 130 -1.33 -12.25 -8.22
N ALA A 131 -0.50 -11.21 -8.06
CA ALA A 131 0.94 -11.31 -8.22
C ALA A 131 1.59 -12.22 -7.17
N PHE A 132 1.17 -12.13 -5.90
CA PHE A 132 1.65 -12.99 -4.81
C PHE A 132 1.35 -14.47 -5.08
N MET A 133 0.09 -14.79 -5.35
CA MET A 133 -0.33 -16.17 -5.60
C MET A 133 0.30 -16.74 -6.87
N GLY A 134 0.32 -15.97 -7.96
CA GLY A 134 0.94 -16.37 -9.22
C GLY A 134 2.43 -16.60 -9.11
N GLU A 135 3.15 -15.73 -8.41
CA GLU A 135 4.60 -15.86 -8.25
C GLU A 135 4.99 -16.99 -7.29
N CYS A 136 4.21 -17.21 -6.20
CA CYS A 136 4.39 -18.39 -5.35
C CYS A 136 4.23 -19.68 -6.15
N ALA A 137 3.18 -19.79 -6.95
CA ALA A 137 2.95 -20.97 -7.81
C ALA A 137 4.07 -21.16 -8.83
N ARG A 138 4.51 -20.09 -9.50
CA ARG A 138 5.61 -20.12 -10.48
C ARG A 138 6.93 -20.61 -9.89
N LEU A 139 7.20 -20.24 -8.63
CA LEU A 139 8.44 -20.59 -7.93
C LEU A 139 8.34 -21.86 -7.05
N GLY A 140 7.22 -22.59 -7.11
CA GLY A 140 7.02 -23.83 -6.35
C GLY A 140 6.90 -23.61 -4.83
N ALA A 141 6.37 -22.45 -4.42
CA ALA A 141 6.10 -22.13 -3.03
C ALA A 141 4.59 -22.15 -2.74
N HIS A 142 4.22 -22.41 -1.48
CA HIS A 142 2.84 -22.28 -1.01
C HIS A 142 2.58 -20.85 -0.52
N GLY A 143 1.59 -20.19 -1.12
CA GLY A 143 1.10 -18.89 -0.71
C GLY A 143 -0.22 -18.98 0.06
N ALA A 144 -0.37 -18.23 1.14
CA ALA A 144 -1.63 -18.03 1.84
C ALA A 144 -1.89 -16.53 2.05
N VAL A 145 -3.12 -16.08 1.84
CA VAL A 145 -3.50 -14.68 2.07
C VAL A 145 -4.51 -14.61 3.19
N VAL A 146 -4.30 -13.69 4.12
CA VAL A 146 -5.25 -13.32 5.18
C VAL A 146 -5.55 -11.85 5.02
N GLU A 147 -6.83 -11.50 4.94
CA GLU A 147 -7.25 -10.10 4.80
C GLU A 147 -7.13 -9.34 6.12
N GLY A 148 -6.54 -8.16 6.06
CA GLY A 148 -6.48 -7.15 7.09
C GLY A 148 -7.15 -5.85 6.63
N ASP A 149 -7.00 -4.81 7.44
CA ASP A 149 -7.59 -3.47 7.22
C ASP A 149 -6.56 -2.34 7.40
N TYR A 150 -5.27 -2.67 7.31
CA TYR A 150 -4.11 -1.82 7.60
C TYR A 150 -3.91 -1.47 9.07
N GLY A 151 -4.83 -1.87 9.95
CA GLY A 151 -4.77 -1.59 11.39
C GLY A 151 -3.92 -2.59 12.18
N GLU A 152 -3.44 -2.14 13.34
CA GLU A 152 -2.69 -2.94 14.30
C GLU A 152 -3.44 -4.21 14.72
N GLU A 153 -4.74 -4.07 15.06
CA GLU A 153 -5.55 -5.20 15.52
C GLU A 153 -5.69 -6.29 14.46
N SER A 154 -5.86 -5.91 13.19
CA SER A 154 -5.97 -6.88 12.10
C SER A 154 -4.64 -7.58 11.84
N GLY A 155 -3.52 -6.85 11.91
CA GLY A 155 -2.17 -7.41 11.84
C GLY A 155 -1.92 -8.44 12.94
N THR A 156 -2.29 -8.08 14.20
CA THR A 156 -2.21 -8.96 15.36
C THR A 156 -3.03 -10.25 15.18
N ARG A 157 -4.32 -10.11 14.84
CA ARG A 157 -5.21 -11.28 14.63
C ARG A 157 -4.73 -12.18 13.51
N ALA A 158 -4.35 -11.60 12.37
CA ALA A 158 -3.89 -12.34 11.21
C ALA A 158 -2.60 -13.12 11.51
N THR A 159 -1.63 -12.47 12.14
CA THR A 159 -0.36 -13.11 12.50
C THR A 159 -0.56 -14.25 13.48
N ARG A 160 -1.35 -14.04 14.53
CA ARG A 160 -1.66 -15.09 15.52
C ARG A 160 -2.34 -16.29 14.87
N ALA A 161 -3.28 -16.06 13.96
CA ALA A 161 -3.97 -17.12 13.21
C ALA A 161 -3.02 -17.87 12.26
N LEU A 162 -2.05 -17.19 11.64
CA LEU A 162 -1.06 -17.80 10.75
C LEU A 162 -0.08 -18.66 11.53
N LEU A 163 0.43 -18.18 12.66
CA LEU A 163 1.40 -18.90 13.49
C LEU A 163 0.79 -20.08 14.26
N GLY A 164 -0.51 -20.01 14.57
CA GLY A 164 -1.25 -21.09 15.23
C GLY A 164 -1.63 -22.28 14.32
N ARG A 165 -1.27 -22.27 13.03
CA ARG A 165 -1.56 -23.37 12.10
C ARG A 165 -0.64 -24.58 12.37
N GLY A 166 -1.10 -25.79 12.05
CA GLY A 166 -0.28 -26.99 12.13
C GLY A 166 0.95 -26.99 11.20
N SER A 167 0.93 -26.12 10.18
CA SER A 167 2.06 -25.86 9.28
C SER A 167 2.16 -24.34 9.06
N PRO A 168 2.79 -23.61 9.99
CA PRO A 168 2.88 -22.15 9.90
C PRO A 168 3.78 -21.72 8.74
N PRO A 169 3.59 -20.47 8.21
CA PRO A 169 4.51 -19.91 7.24
C PRO A 169 5.88 -19.65 7.87
N SER A 170 6.93 -19.75 7.07
CA SER A 170 8.28 -19.31 7.46
C SER A 170 8.60 -17.88 7.07
N ALA A 171 7.75 -17.25 6.26
CA ALA A 171 7.83 -15.81 5.93
C ALA A 171 6.44 -15.20 5.76
N ILE A 172 6.27 -13.97 6.24
CA ILE A 172 5.03 -13.20 6.10
C ILE A 172 5.35 -11.85 5.47
N ILE A 173 4.58 -11.49 4.43
CA ILE A 173 4.57 -10.15 3.82
C ILE A 173 3.34 -9.41 4.35
N TYR A 174 3.52 -8.17 4.80
CA TYR A 174 2.44 -7.29 5.25
C TYR A 174 2.25 -6.15 4.27
N ASP A 175 1.01 -5.78 4.00
CA ASP A 175 0.68 -4.71 3.04
C ASP A 175 0.95 -3.30 3.57
N ASN A 176 1.26 -3.16 4.86
CA ASN A 176 1.85 -1.94 5.44
C ASN A 176 2.74 -2.27 6.64
N ASP A 177 3.44 -1.28 7.13
CA ASP A 177 4.37 -1.40 8.25
C ASP A 177 3.67 -1.46 9.62
N VAL A 178 2.50 -0.86 9.78
CA VAL A 178 1.70 -0.93 11.03
C VAL A 178 1.35 -2.38 11.36
N MET A 179 0.80 -3.12 10.38
CA MET A 179 0.50 -4.54 10.55
C MET A 179 1.76 -5.39 10.74
N ALA A 180 2.88 -5.01 10.10
CA ALA A 180 4.15 -5.72 10.25
C ALA A 180 4.74 -5.57 11.66
N VAL A 181 4.69 -4.37 12.24
CA VAL A 181 5.11 -4.13 13.63
C VAL A 181 4.23 -4.91 14.61
N ALA A 182 2.91 -4.90 14.40
CA ALA A 182 1.99 -5.71 15.19
C ALA A 182 2.31 -7.22 15.07
N GLY A 183 2.64 -7.68 13.86
CA GLY A 183 3.07 -9.05 13.60
C GLY A 183 4.37 -9.42 14.30
N LEU A 184 5.33 -8.51 14.35
CA LEU A 184 6.59 -8.68 15.09
C LEU A 184 6.32 -8.83 16.61
N GLY A 185 5.40 -8.01 17.16
CA GLY A 185 4.94 -8.13 18.55
C GLY A 185 4.33 -9.50 18.85
N VAL A 186 3.45 -10.00 17.96
CA VAL A 186 2.84 -11.33 18.11
C VAL A 186 3.88 -12.45 18.03
N ALA A 187 4.87 -12.35 17.13
CA ALA A 187 5.94 -13.34 17.04
C ALA A 187 6.71 -13.40 18.38
N HIS A 188 7.02 -12.25 18.97
CA HIS A 188 7.66 -12.16 20.28
C HIS A 188 6.80 -12.79 21.40
N GLU A 189 5.49 -12.45 21.45
CA GLU A 189 4.55 -13.03 22.45
C GLU A 189 4.41 -14.56 22.34
N MET A 190 4.59 -15.10 21.14
CA MET A 190 4.48 -16.54 20.87
C MET A 190 5.84 -17.27 20.91
N ASP A 191 6.92 -16.62 21.34
CA ASP A 191 8.28 -17.17 21.37
C ASP A 191 8.76 -17.68 19.99
N VAL A 192 8.33 -16.99 18.90
CA VAL A 192 8.79 -17.28 17.54
C VAL A 192 9.93 -16.34 17.19
N ALA A 193 11.14 -16.88 17.08
CA ALA A 193 12.34 -16.09 16.78
C ALA A 193 12.25 -15.44 15.38
N VAL A 194 12.45 -14.11 15.32
CA VAL A 194 12.55 -13.32 14.10
C VAL A 194 13.97 -12.77 14.02
N PRO A 195 14.72 -13.06 12.96
CA PRO A 195 14.32 -13.70 11.70
C PRO A 195 14.47 -15.23 11.62
N GLU A 196 15.06 -15.91 12.62
CA GLU A 196 15.59 -17.27 12.52
C GLU A 196 14.50 -18.32 12.20
N ARG A 197 13.30 -18.17 12.74
CA ARG A 197 12.15 -19.06 12.48
C ARG A 197 11.10 -18.45 11.59
N LEU A 198 11.00 -17.10 11.59
CA LEU A 198 10.00 -16.36 10.85
C LEU A 198 10.61 -15.09 10.24
N SER A 199 10.64 -15.01 8.93
CA SER A 199 10.98 -13.78 8.22
C SER A 199 9.75 -12.88 8.08
N LEU A 200 9.92 -11.57 8.33
CA LEU A 200 8.86 -10.56 8.15
C LEU A 200 9.32 -9.51 7.13
N LEU A 201 8.45 -9.20 6.19
CA LEU A 201 8.65 -8.17 5.16
C LEU A 201 7.46 -7.21 5.18
N ALA A 202 7.74 -5.93 5.44
CA ALA A 202 6.74 -4.87 5.45
C ALA A 202 6.58 -4.21 4.07
N TRP A 203 5.55 -3.39 3.93
CA TRP A 203 5.38 -2.44 2.84
C TRP A 203 5.50 -1.02 3.40
N ASP A 204 5.81 -0.03 2.52
CA ASP A 204 5.90 1.42 2.72
C ASP A 204 7.21 1.94 3.33
N ASP A 205 7.83 1.27 4.29
CA ASP A 205 9.12 1.62 4.89
C ASP A 205 9.15 2.95 5.68
N SER A 206 8.14 3.20 6.50
CA SER A 206 8.15 4.37 7.38
C SER A 206 9.19 4.28 8.51
N ALA A 207 9.21 5.27 9.38
CA ALA A 207 10.04 5.25 10.57
C ALA A 207 9.81 4.02 11.47
N LEU A 208 8.60 3.45 11.46
CA LEU A 208 8.24 2.24 12.19
C LEU A 208 9.16 1.06 11.82
N CYS A 209 9.45 0.87 10.53
CA CYS A 209 10.33 -0.19 10.07
C CYS A 209 11.75 -0.05 10.61
N ARG A 210 12.27 1.18 10.67
CA ARG A 210 13.65 1.47 11.11
C ARG A 210 13.80 1.43 12.62
N LEU A 211 12.76 1.77 13.36
CA LEU A 211 12.76 1.86 14.83
C LEU A 211 12.38 0.55 15.50
N SER A 212 11.80 -0.41 14.79
CA SER A 212 11.51 -1.74 15.33
C SER A 212 12.77 -2.52 15.65
N HIS A 213 12.67 -3.49 16.55
CA HIS A 213 13.78 -4.38 16.95
C HIS A 213 13.35 -5.85 16.84
N PRO A 214 13.99 -6.63 15.92
CA PRO A 214 14.93 -6.21 14.87
C PRO A 214 14.26 -5.25 13.86
N ALA A 215 15.07 -4.41 13.19
CA ALA A 215 14.57 -3.46 12.18
C ALA A 215 13.92 -4.22 11.00
N LEU A 216 12.71 -3.81 10.61
CA LEU A 216 11.92 -4.50 9.58
C LEU A 216 12.51 -4.30 8.18
N SER A 217 12.68 -5.41 7.47
CA SER A 217 12.86 -5.40 6.02
C SER A 217 11.60 -4.92 5.35
N ALA A 218 11.71 -4.15 4.26
CA ALA A 218 10.55 -3.55 3.64
C ALA A 218 10.67 -3.42 2.11
N MET A 219 9.50 -3.35 1.46
CA MET A 219 9.37 -2.81 0.11
C MET A 219 9.23 -1.29 0.23
N SER A 220 10.31 -0.58 0.00
CA SER A 220 10.41 0.87 0.22
C SER A 220 9.98 1.65 -1.02
N LEU A 221 9.08 2.60 -0.83
CA LEU A 221 8.66 3.59 -1.81
C LEU A 221 8.96 4.99 -1.25
N ASP A 222 9.49 5.88 -2.08
CA ASP A 222 9.60 7.29 -1.74
C ASP A 222 8.23 7.96 -1.87
N VAL A 223 7.45 7.89 -0.79
CA VAL A 223 6.07 8.37 -0.76
C VAL A 223 6.01 9.89 -0.83
N HIS A 224 6.99 10.58 -0.25
CA HIS A 224 7.08 12.04 -0.34
C HIS A 224 7.31 12.50 -1.79
N ALA A 225 8.31 11.92 -2.49
CA ALA A 225 8.56 12.20 -3.89
C ALA A 225 7.34 11.83 -4.78
N MET A 226 6.60 10.78 -4.44
CA MET A 226 5.33 10.47 -5.09
C MET A 226 4.29 11.57 -4.85
N GLY A 227 4.22 12.15 -3.65
CA GLY A 227 3.35 13.30 -3.35
C GLY A 227 3.67 14.51 -4.23
N VAL A 228 4.95 14.84 -4.39
CA VAL A 228 5.41 15.87 -5.32
C VAL A 228 4.93 15.57 -6.75
N GLN A 229 5.10 14.32 -7.21
CA GLN A 229 4.64 13.92 -8.55
C GLN A 229 3.11 14.01 -8.71
N VAL A 230 2.34 13.73 -7.66
CA VAL A 230 0.87 13.90 -7.65
C VAL A 230 0.51 15.38 -7.80
N ALA A 231 1.16 16.28 -7.08
CA ALA A 231 0.94 17.72 -7.20
C ALA A 231 1.28 18.23 -8.61
N ASP A 232 2.41 17.80 -9.18
CA ASP A 232 2.79 18.14 -10.55
C ASP A 232 1.74 17.63 -11.56
N CYS A 233 1.19 16.43 -11.33
CA CYS A 233 0.10 15.91 -12.15
C CYS A 233 -1.15 16.78 -12.07
N VAL A 234 -1.55 17.22 -10.86
CA VAL A 234 -2.67 18.15 -10.64
C VAL A 234 -2.42 19.49 -11.36
N LEU A 235 -1.26 20.10 -11.16
CA LEU A 235 -0.92 21.40 -11.76
C LEU A 235 -0.91 21.32 -13.28
N ASN A 236 -0.35 20.26 -13.86
CA ASN A 236 -0.37 20.04 -15.31
C ASN A 236 -1.79 19.85 -15.85
N LEU A 237 -2.63 19.09 -15.14
CA LEU A 237 -4.03 18.87 -15.50
C LEU A 237 -4.81 20.20 -15.50
N LEU A 238 -4.63 21.04 -14.47
CA LEU A 238 -5.27 22.34 -14.36
C LEU A 238 -4.80 23.32 -15.42
N ALA A 239 -3.51 23.31 -15.75
CA ALA A 239 -2.93 24.24 -16.72
C ALA A 239 -3.28 23.89 -18.18
N SER A 240 -3.32 22.60 -18.54
CA SER A 240 -3.46 22.16 -19.93
C SER A 240 -4.76 21.44 -20.25
N GLY A 241 -5.53 21.02 -19.24
CA GLY A 241 -6.68 20.11 -19.40
C GLY A 241 -6.32 18.71 -19.91
N THR A 242 -5.02 18.40 -20.03
CA THR A 242 -4.56 17.14 -20.64
C THR A 242 -4.47 16.04 -19.59
N VAL A 243 -5.22 14.98 -19.79
CA VAL A 243 -5.14 13.76 -18.97
C VAL A 243 -3.84 13.03 -19.30
N ARG A 244 -3.00 12.82 -18.30
CA ARG A 244 -1.74 12.07 -18.41
C ARG A 244 -1.60 11.07 -17.28
N SER A 245 -1.00 9.92 -17.61
CA SER A 245 -0.57 8.95 -16.59
C SER A 245 0.94 9.06 -16.38
N TYR A 246 1.32 9.08 -15.14
CA TYR A 246 2.71 9.05 -14.69
C TYR A 246 2.96 7.71 -14.00
N THR A 247 4.13 7.15 -14.18
CA THR A 247 4.55 5.94 -13.45
C THR A 247 5.44 6.35 -12.29
N ALA A 248 5.01 6.03 -11.07
CA ALA A 248 5.84 6.21 -9.89
C ALA A 248 7.05 5.25 -9.92
N PRO A 249 8.16 5.57 -9.26
CA PRO A 249 9.26 4.64 -9.10
C PRO A 249 8.81 3.32 -8.50
N LEU A 250 9.38 2.21 -8.99
CA LEU A 250 9.06 0.89 -8.47
C LEU A 250 9.53 0.77 -7.00
N PRO A 251 8.70 0.27 -6.08
CA PRO A 251 9.13 -0.03 -4.72
C PRO A 251 10.37 -0.93 -4.69
N ARG A 252 11.37 -0.57 -3.90
CA ARG A 252 12.64 -1.28 -3.79
C ARG A 252 12.68 -2.09 -2.51
N LEU A 253 13.22 -3.30 -2.59
CA LEU A 253 13.48 -4.12 -1.41
C LEU A 253 14.63 -3.51 -0.59
N VAL A 254 14.39 -3.28 0.69
CA VAL A 254 15.39 -2.90 1.69
C VAL A 254 15.46 -4.00 2.73
N ALA A 255 16.47 -4.87 2.60
CA ALA A 255 16.70 -5.94 3.57
C ALA A 255 17.30 -5.38 4.86
N ARG A 256 16.76 -5.82 6.00
CA ARG A 256 17.21 -5.46 7.36
C ARG A 256 17.22 -6.70 8.27
N GLY A 257 16.95 -6.51 9.56
CA GLY A 257 17.07 -7.55 10.58
C GLY A 257 15.95 -8.60 10.62
N THR A 258 14.86 -8.45 9.86
CA THR A 258 13.71 -9.37 9.94
C THR A 258 13.60 -10.36 8.79
N THR A 259 14.57 -10.42 7.89
CA THR A 259 14.61 -11.44 6.83
C THR A 259 15.94 -12.16 6.82
N THR A 260 15.91 -13.50 6.74
CA THR A 260 17.10 -14.35 6.64
C THR A 260 16.78 -15.60 5.79
N THR A 261 17.73 -16.49 5.63
CA THR A 261 17.50 -17.80 4.99
C THR A 261 16.45 -18.60 5.75
N ALA A 262 15.64 -19.37 5.01
CA ALA A 262 14.59 -20.19 5.60
C ALA A 262 15.17 -21.17 6.65
N PRO A 263 14.42 -21.44 7.74
CA PRO A 263 14.86 -22.46 8.72
C PRO A 263 15.01 -23.82 8.04
N THR A 264 16.07 -24.54 8.40
CA THR A 264 16.27 -25.94 7.97
C THR A 264 15.17 -26.83 8.56
N ALA A 265 14.81 -27.89 7.84
CA ALA A 265 13.72 -28.80 8.23
C ALA A 265 13.94 -29.53 9.57
N ASP A 266 15.11 -29.39 10.19
CA ASP A 266 15.56 -30.09 11.40
C ASP A 266 15.62 -29.19 12.65
N GLY A 267 14.94 -28.04 12.68
CA GLY A 267 14.95 -27.12 13.82
C GLY A 267 13.57 -26.94 14.48
#